data_657fc2574f692691fb3170975cf11e1e
#
_entry.id   657fc2574f692691fb3170975cf11e1e
#
_cell.length_a   1.000
_cell.length_b   1.000
_cell.length_c   1.000
_cell.angle_alpha   90.00
_cell.angle_beta   90.00
_cell.angle_gamma   90.00
#
_symmetry.space_group_name_H-M   'P 1'
#
loop_
_entity.id
_entity.type
_entity.pdbx_description
1 polymer ?
#
loop_
_entity_poly.entity_id
_entity_poly.type
_entity_poly.pdbx_seq_one_letter_code
_entity_poly.pdbx_strand_id
1 'polypeptide(L)'
;LPIYISQRWMAGISPGKIFVPADGLHQISQILDQISKLDCNSLWTYELIPVQPNDRIEFRNNLVAYVLPLTHRVTSVGYLICEVRKKLKPEFHTLSGSEIAALKKSGVTVTHQVELPKVAYLGDTSTIPMNDHPLLAESPTLISECTFILPEDRKKAVDTMHLHLDQIVEIMPKIKSRNVVLTHLSRRYDTATIQQTIFSRFSRSDQERIKLLI
;
A
#
# COMPACT_ATOMS: atom_id res chain seq x y z
N LEU A 1 1.05 15.59 4.54
CA LEU A 1 0.07 15.37 5.61
C LEU A 1 -0.55 16.70 6.08
N PRO A 2 0.20 17.79 6.42
CA PRO A 2 -0.38 19.06 6.84
C PRO A 2 -1.42 19.62 5.85
N ILE A 3 -1.09 19.65 4.55
CA ILE A 3 -2.01 20.13 3.50
C ILE A 3 -3.32 19.35 3.48
N TYR A 4 -3.27 18.02 3.64
CA TYR A 4 -4.47 17.18 3.70
C TYR A 4 -5.38 17.56 4.89
N ILE A 5 -4.78 17.78 6.08
CA ILE A 5 -5.52 18.13 7.28
C ILE A 5 -6.12 19.53 7.15
N SER A 6 -5.33 20.51 6.72
CA SER A 6 -5.77 21.89 6.51
C SER A 6 -6.91 21.98 5.50
N GLN A 7 -6.81 21.31 4.36
CA GLN A 7 -7.86 21.29 3.35
C GLN A 7 -9.17 20.67 3.87
N ARG A 8 -9.09 19.57 4.63
CA ARG A 8 -10.28 18.95 5.24
C ARG A 8 -10.94 19.89 6.25
N TRP A 9 -10.12 20.52 7.10
CA TRP A 9 -10.59 21.47 8.10
C TRP A 9 -11.27 22.67 7.44
N MET A 10 -10.66 23.31 6.43
CA MET A 10 -11.25 24.43 5.70
C MET A 10 -12.55 24.04 4.98
N ALA A 11 -12.65 22.82 4.51
CA ALA A 11 -13.85 22.31 3.82
C ALA A 11 -14.96 21.87 4.81
N GLY A 12 -14.79 22.00 6.13
CA GLY A 12 -15.76 21.53 7.13
C GLY A 12 -15.97 20.00 7.10
N ILE A 13 -15.02 19.24 6.57
CA ILE A 13 -15.11 17.78 6.53
C ILE A 13 -14.65 17.21 7.87
N SER A 14 -15.38 16.24 8.39
CA SER A 14 -15.06 15.59 9.68
C SER A 14 -13.59 15.12 9.73
N PRO A 15 -12.97 15.12 10.94
CA PRO A 15 -11.58 14.69 11.11
C PRO A 15 -11.30 13.35 10.46
N GLY A 16 -10.16 13.26 9.76
CA GLY A 16 -9.70 11.99 9.20
C GLY A 16 -8.92 11.19 10.23
N LYS A 17 -9.07 9.88 10.19
CA LYS A 17 -8.16 8.96 10.86
C LYS A 17 -6.89 8.82 10.04
N ILE A 18 -5.75 9.01 10.69
CA ILE A 18 -4.43 8.99 10.07
C ILE A 18 -3.60 7.92 10.79
N PHE A 19 -3.31 6.85 10.09
CA PHE A 19 -2.52 5.76 10.62
C PHE A 19 -1.03 6.07 10.42
N VAL A 20 -0.28 6.07 11.51
CA VAL A 20 1.15 6.44 11.52
C VAL A 20 1.96 5.37 12.26
N PRO A 21 3.23 5.14 11.88
CA PRO A 21 4.10 4.26 12.65
C PRO A 21 4.14 4.67 14.13
N ALA A 22 4.00 3.71 15.05
CA ALA A 22 3.83 3.96 16.48
C ALA A 22 4.99 4.78 17.07
N ASP A 23 6.22 4.48 16.67
CA ASP A 23 7.43 5.18 17.13
C ASP A 23 7.60 6.58 16.52
N GLY A 24 6.87 6.91 15.43
CA GLY A 24 6.81 8.25 14.84
C GLY A 24 5.68 9.13 15.38
N LEU A 25 4.77 8.59 16.18
CA LEU A 25 3.53 9.27 16.60
C LEU A 25 3.81 10.62 17.28
N HIS A 26 4.72 10.63 18.25
CA HIS A 26 5.03 11.84 19.00
C HIS A 26 5.59 12.96 18.14
N GLN A 27 6.57 12.65 17.30
CA GLN A 27 7.21 13.61 16.39
C GLN A 27 6.22 14.16 15.36
N ILE A 28 5.38 13.29 14.81
CA ILE A 28 4.34 13.69 13.85
C ILE A 28 3.33 14.63 14.51
N SER A 29 2.87 14.30 15.72
CA SER A 29 1.96 15.16 16.48
C SER A 29 2.57 16.53 16.74
N GLN A 30 3.81 16.59 17.21
CA GLN A 30 4.50 17.87 17.47
C GLN A 30 4.63 18.72 16.19
N ILE A 31 5.00 18.12 15.06
CA ILE A 31 5.10 18.83 13.79
C ILE A 31 3.75 19.40 13.36
N LEU A 32 2.69 18.62 13.46
CA LEU A 32 1.34 19.05 13.08
C LEU A 32 0.85 20.19 13.99
N ASP A 33 1.10 20.10 15.29
CA ASP A 33 0.77 21.16 16.24
C ASP A 33 1.52 22.47 15.94
N GLN A 34 2.80 22.41 15.58
CA GLN A 34 3.56 23.60 15.22
C GLN A 34 3.05 24.23 13.92
N ILE A 35 2.76 23.40 12.90
CA ILE A 35 2.27 23.92 11.62
C ILE A 35 0.87 24.51 11.77
N SER A 36 -0.02 23.90 12.57
CA SER A 36 -1.37 24.43 12.80
C SER A 36 -1.36 25.81 13.46
N LYS A 37 -0.37 26.11 14.32
CA LYS A 37 -0.20 27.42 14.96
C LYS A 37 0.19 28.52 13.94
N LEU A 38 0.82 28.15 12.83
CA LEU A 38 1.15 29.10 11.75
C LEU A 38 -0.07 29.46 10.90
N ASP A 39 -1.13 28.66 10.97
CA ASP A 39 -2.38 28.85 10.23
C ASP A 39 -3.40 29.62 11.09
N CYS A 40 -3.08 30.88 11.43
CA CYS A 40 -3.92 31.80 12.19
C CYS A 40 -4.44 31.25 13.53
N ASN A 41 -3.64 30.48 14.25
CA ASN A 41 -4.03 29.75 15.46
C ASN A 41 -5.20 28.77 15.25
N SER A 42 -5.38 28.29 14.04
CA SER A 42 -6.41 27.32 13.70
C SER A 42 -6.15 26.01 14.43
N LEU A 43 -7.13 25.51 15.15
CA LEU A 43 -7.08 24.18 15.72
C LEU A 43 -7.50 23.17 14.66
N TRP A 44 -6.53 22.60 13.96
CA TRP A 44 -6.81 21.50 13.06
C TRP A 44 -7.34 20.29 13.84
N THR A 45 -8.35 19.66 13.29
CA THR A 45 -8.91 18.45 13.88
C THR A 45 -8.48 17.23 13.07
N TYR A 46 -7.82 16.28 13.74
CA TYR A 46 -7.37 15.01 13.17
C TYR A 46 -7.25 13.95 14.28
N GLU A 47 -7.23 12.69 13.89
CA GLU A 47 -7.02 11.58 14.79
C GLU A 47 -5.80 10.79 14.30
N LEU A 48 -4.70 10.80 15.07
CA LEU A 48 -3.53 9.98 14.82
C LEU A 48 -3.71 8.62 15.49
N ILE A 49 -3.60 7.55 14.72
CA ILE A 49 -3.72 6.19 15.21
C ILE A 49 -2.37 5.50 14.99
N PRO A 50 -1.68 5.11 16.07
CA PRO A 50 -0.44 4.38 15.95
C PRO A 50 -0.68 2.99 15.37
N VAL A 51 0.21 2.56 14.46
CA VAL A 51 0.21 1.23 13.89
C VAL A 51 1.58 0.59 13.98
N GLN A 52 1.60 -0.74 14.01
CA GLN A 52 2.80 -1.54 13.99
C GLN A 52 2.75 -2.53 12.80
N PRO A 53 3.90 -3.03 12.33
CA PRO A 53 3.95 -4.10 11.36
C PRO A 53 3.08 -5.29 11.79
N ASN A 54 2.35 -5.85 10.82
CA ASN A 54 1.38 -6.95 10.97
C ASN A 54 0.03 -6.55 11.60
N ASP A 55 -0.19 -5.29 11.95
CA ASP A 55 -1.53 -4.84 12.35
C ASP A 55 -2.53 -5.03 11.20
N ARG A 56 -3.78 -5.35 11.59
CA ARG A 56 -4.92 -5.42 10.70
C ARG A 56 -5.93 -4.34 11.06
N ILE A 57 -6.15 -3.41 10.14
CA ILE A 57 -7.03 -2.26 10.30
C ILE A 57 -8.34 -2.52 9.57
N GLU A 58 -9.46 -2.37 10.24
CA GLU A 58 -10.78 -2.48 9.62
C GLU A 58 -11.31 -1.11 9.20
N PHE A 59 -11.75 -1.02 7.95
CA PHE A 59 -12.43 0.13 7.41
C PHE A 59 -13.92 -0.16 7.19
N ARG A 60 -14.67 0.89 6.86
CA ARG A 60 -16.03 0.75 6.34
C ARG A 60 -16.04 -0.02 5.00
N ASN A 61 -17.21 -0.52 4.60
CA ASN A 61 -17.43 -1.15 3.28
C ASN A 61 -16.63 -2.46 3.06
N ASN A 62 -16.44 -3.23 4.11
CA ASN A 62 -15.72 -4.52 4.05
C ASN A 62 -14.28 -4.40 3.55
N LEU A 63 -13.62 -3.28 3.77
CA LEU A 63 -12.20 -3.11 3.48
C LEU A 63 -11.38 -3.32 4.75
N VAL A 64 -10.27 -4.01 4.60
CA VAL A 64 -9.24 -4.18 5.62
C VAL A 64 -7.89 -3.78 5.05
N ALA A 65 -7.00 -3.27 5.88
CA ALA A 65 -5.60 -3.06 5.54
C ALA A 65 -4.70 -3.87 6.46
N TYR A 66 -3.71 -4.50 5.89
CA TYR A 66 -2.58 -5.08 6.60
C TYR A 66 -1.40 -4.12 6.56
N VAL A 67 -0.80 -3.87 7.71
CA VAL A 67 0.40 -3.05 7.83
C VAL A 67 1.61 -3.91 7.53
N LEU A 68 2.28 -3.63 6.43
CA LEU A 68 3.45 -4.39 5.98
C LEU A 68 4.74 -3.83 6.61
N PRO A 69 5.65 -4.69 7.10
CA PRO A 69 6.96 -4.26 7.57
C PRO A 69 7.80 -3.76 6.39
N LEU A 70 8.39 -2.59 6.51
CA LEU A 70 9.33 -2.05 5.54
C LEU A 70 10.67 -1.78 6.22
N THR A 71 11.75 -1.82 5.44
CA THR A 71 13.12 -1.65 5.93
C THR A 71 13.68 -0.33 5.41
N HIS A 72 13.74 0.67 6.28
CA HIS A 72 14.26 1.98 5.94
C HIS A 72 14.99 2.61 7.15
N ARG A 73 15.72 3.72 6.94
CA ARG A 73 16.46 4.44 8.00
C ARG A 73 15.57 4.98 9.12
N VAL A 74 14.36 5.38 8.77
CA VAL A 74 13.31 5.73 9.72
C VAL A 74 12.21 4.67 9.60
N THR A 75 11.43 4.50 10.64
CA THR A 75 10.34 3.53 10.62
C THR A 75 9.40 3.83 9.47
N SER A 76 9.26 2.86 8.60
CA SER A 76 8.42 2.90 7.41
C SER A 76 7.48 1.70 7.42
N VAL A 77 6.27 1.91 6.93
CA VAL A 77 5.27 0.85 6.77
C VAL A 77 4.62 0.93 5.40
N GLY A 78 4.28 -0.24 4.88
CA GLY A 78 3.42 -0.36 3.71
C GLY A 78 2.01 -0.79 4.10
N TYR A 79 1.12 -0.82 3.13
CA TYR A 79 -0.26 -1.25 3.35
C TYR A 79 -0.73 -2.17 2.23
N LEU A 80 -1.31 -3.30 2.60
CA LEU A 80 -2.04 -4.16 1.67
C LEU A 80 -3.53 -4.03 1.97
N ILE A 81 -4.27 -3.44 1.04
CA ILE A 81 -5.72 -3.26 1.15
C ILE A 81 -6.43 -4.45 0.53
N CYS A 82 -7.30 -5.09 1.31
CA CYS A 82 -8.12 -6.21 0.88
C CYS A 82 -9.61 -5.90 1.06
N GLU A 83 -10.42 -6.48 0.18
CA GLU A 83 -11.88 -6.50 0.32
C GLU A 83 -12.31 -7.82 0.93
N VAL A 84 -13.03 -7.76 2.05
CA VAL A 84 -13.62 -8.93 2.71
C VAL A 84 -14.95 -9.26 2.06
N ARG A 85 -15.08 -10.43 1.49
CA ARG A 85 -16.32 -10.93 0.87
C ARG A 85 -16.77 -12.22 1.50
N LYS A 86 -18.07 -12.42 1.55
CA LYS A 86 -18.65 -13.72 1.86
C LYS A 86 -18.80 -14.53 0.58
N LYS A 87 -18.16 -15.69 0.51
CA LYS A 87 -18.33 -16.67 -0.57
C LYS A 87 -19.00 -17.92 -0.05
N LEU A 88 -19.73 -18.60 -0.93
CA LEU A 88 -20.27 -19.91 -0.64
C LEU A 88 -19.13 -20.88 -0.31
N LYS A 89 -19.31 -21.71 0.71
CA LYS A 89 -18.32 -22.73 1.04
C LYS A 89 -18.25 -23.79 -0.06
N PRO A 90 -17.08 -24.37 -0.36
CA PRO A 90 -16.89 -25.33 -1.45
C PRO A 90 -17.87 -26.52 -1.40
N GLU A 91 -18.16 -27.02 -0.19
CA GLU A 91 -19.07 -28.14 0.03
C GLU A 91 -20.52 -27.92 -0.43
N PHE A 92 -20.90 -26.66 -0.67
CA PHE A 92 -22.24 -26.28 -1.12
C PHE A 92 -22.29 -25.84 -2.60
N HIS A 93 -21.17 -25.89 -3.34
CA HIS A 93 -21.15 -25.42 -4.72
C HIS A 93 -22.01 -26.21 -5.69
N THR A 94 -22.33 -27.46 -5.36
CA THR A 94 -23.18 -28.35 -6.17
C THR A 94 -24.67 -28.22 -5.88
N LEU A 95 -25.03 -27.48 -4.80
CA LEU A 95 -26.40 -27.30 -4.40
C LEU A 95 -27.12 -26.22 -5.21
N SER A 96 -28.41 -26.39 -5.43
CA SER A 96 -29.28 -25.38 -6.02
C SER A 96 -29.51 -24.21 -5.06
N GLY A 97 -29.98 -23.09 -5.60
CA GLY A 97 -30.28 -21.91 -4.78
C GLY A 97 -31.37 -22.16 -3.73
N SER A 98 -32.33 -23.04 -4.01
CA SER A 98 -33.38 -23.44 -3.07
C SER A 98 -32.84 -24.26 -1.90
N GLU A 99 -31.95 -25.21 -2.16
CA GLU A 99 -31.30 -26.03 -1.12
C GLU A 99 -30.41 -25.15 -0.22
N ILE A 100 -29.63 -24.21 -0.81
CA ILE A 100 -28.83 -23.24 -0.04
C ILE A 100 -29.75 -22.39 0.85
N ALA A 101 -30.89 -21.93 0.33
CA ALA A 101 -31.85 -21.14 1.11
C ALA A 101 -32.44 -21.94 2.27
N ALA A 102 -32.77 -23.23 2.05
CA ALA A 102 -33.27 -24.13 3.09
C ALA A 102 -32.22 -24.33 4.20
N LEU A 103 -30.95 -24.57 3.83
CA LEU A 103 -29.83 -24.69 4.78
C LEU A 103 -29.66 -23.41 5.62
N LYS A 104 -29.73 -22.23 4.98
CA LYS A 104 -29.68 -20.95 5.73
C LYS A 104 -30.82 -20.81 6.72
N LYS A 105 -32.05 -21.21 6.33
CA LYS A 105 -33.22 -21.17 7.22
C LYS A 105 -33.09 -22.14 8.41
N SER A 106 -32.41 -23.26 8.22
CA SER A 106 -32.12 -24.22 9.30
C SER A 106 -30.94 -23.82 10.18
N GLY A 107 -30.35 -22.61 9.97
CA GLY A 107 -29.26 -22.09 10.79
C GLY A 107 -27.84 -22.52 10.34
N VAL A 108 -27.71 -23.23 9.22
CA VAL A 108 -26.42 -23.69 8.71
C VAL A 108 -25.66 -22.49 8.09
N THR A 109 -24.40 -22.26 8.52
CA THR A 109 -23.53 -21.28 7.96
C THR A 109 -22.94 -21.75 6.64
N VAL A 110 -23.56 -21.36 5.53
CA VAL A 110 -23.19 -21.81 4.17
C VAL A 110 -22.10 -20.96 3.50
N THR A 111 -21.67 -19.85 4.11
CA THR A 111 -20.65 -18.97 3.57
C THR A 111 -19.44 -18.88 4.49
N HIS A 112 -18.30 -18.57 3.92
CA HIS A 112 -17.08 -18.20 4.63
C HIS A 112 -16.57 -16.83 4.14
N GLN A 113 -15.78 -16.17 4.96
CA GLN A 113 -15.10 -14.93 4.55
C GLN A 113 -13.86 -15.25 3.73
N VAL A 114 -13.67 -14.48 2.67
CA VAL A 114 -12.43 -14.46 1.88
C VAL A 114 -11.95 -13.03 1.74
N GLU A 115 -10.65 -12.84 1.75
CA GLU A 115 -10.03 -11.55 1.54
C GLU A 115 -9.45 -11.50 0.13
N LEU A 116 -9.84 -10.48 -0.61
CA LEU A 116 -9.43 -10.26 -2.00
C LEU A 116 -8.52 -9.02 -2.02
N PRO A 117 -7.22 -9.16 -2.33
CA PRO A 117 -6.32 -8.02 -2.41
C PRO A 117 -6.76 -7.05 -3.51
N LYS A 118 -6.60 -5.76 -3.26
CA LYS A 118 -6.96 -4.67 -4.19
C LYS A 118 -5.74 -3.85 -4.58
N VAL A 119 -5.00 -3.40 -3.59
CA VAL A 119 -3.82 -2.58 -3.79
C VAL A 119 -2.82 -2.83 -2.67
N ALA A 120 -1.56 -2.95 -3.05
CA ALA A 120 -0.43 -2.89 -2.14
C ALA A 120 0.31 -1.57 -2.38
N TYR A 121 0.57 -0.84 -1.30
CA TYR A 121 1.37 0.37 -1.31
C TYR A 121 2.60 0.16 -0.44
N LEU A 122 3.76 0.33 -1.03
CA LEU A 122 5.04 0.29 -0.33
C LEU A 122 5.60 1.71 -0.26
N GLY A 123 5.84 2.19 0.96
CA GLY A 123 6.60 3.41 1.20
C GLY A 123 8.10 3.17 0.93
N ASP A 124 8.92 4.11 1.40
CA ASP A 124 10.37 4.01 1.25
C ASP A 124 10.90 2.75 1.95
N THR A 125 11.67 1.94 1.22
CA THR A 125 12.17 0.65 1.71
C THR A 125 13.37 0.17 0.91
N SER A 126 14.25 -0.60 1.55
CA SER A 126 15.37 -1.29 0.87
C SER A 126 15.00 -2.69 0.39
N THR A 127 13.85 -3.22 0.81
CA THR A 127 13.40 -4.58 0.48
C THR A 127 11.90 -4.62 0.24
N ILE A 128 11.46 -5.51 -0.65
CA ILE A 128 10.04 -5.75 -0.90
C ILE A 128 9.59 -6.93 -0.05
N PRO A 129 8.59 -6.76 0.85
CA PRO A 129 8.21 -7.76 1.85
C PRO A 129 7.36 -8.89 1.26
N MET A 130 7.86 -9.58 0.23
CA MET A 130 7.10 -10.60 -0.52
C MET A 130 6.66 -11.80 0.34
N ASN A 131 7.39 -12.10 1.41
CA ASN A 131 7.12 -13.23 2.29
C ASN A 131 6.28 -12.85 3.51
N ASP A 132 6.07 -11.56 3.77
CA ASP A 132 5.41 -11.08 4.99
C ASP A 132 3.89 -11.19 4.92
N HIS A 133 3.32 -11.22 3.70
CA HIS A 133 1.90 -11.43 3.53
C HIS A 133 1.58 -12.19 2.22
N PRO A 134 0.88 -13.34 2.30
CA PRO A 134 0.65 -14.22 1.14
C PRO A 134 -0.14 -13.55 0.01
N LEU A 135 -1.01 -12.59 0.32
CA LEU A 135 -1.81 -11.88 -0.69
C LEU A 135 -1.07 -10.73 -1.36
N LEU A 136 0.16 -10.40 -0.96
CA LEU A 136 0.93 -9.31 -1.58
C LEU A 136 1.19 -9.60 -3.06
N ALA A 137 1.66 -10.81 -3.37
CA ALA A 137 1.90 -11.25 -4.75
C ALA A 137 0.63 -11.30 -5.61
N GLU A 138 -0.52 -11.48 -4.98
CA GLU A 138 -1.84 -11.58 -5.65
C GLU A 138 -2.49 -10.20 -5.86
N SER A 139 -1.91 -9.11 -5.33
CA SER A 139 -2.49 -7.78 -5.43
C SER A 139 -2.56 -7.31 -6.89
N PRO A 140 -3.74 -6.94 -7.40
CA PRO A 140 -3.87 -6.47 -8.78
C PRO A 140 -3.15 -5.16 -9.06
N THR A 141 -2.86 -4.37 -8.04
CA THR A 141 -2.09 -3.13 -8.14
C THR A 141 -1.01 -3.11 -7.07
N LEU A 142 0.23 -2.93 -7.48
CA LEU A 142 1.38 -2.67 -6.61
C LEU A 142 1.88 -1.26 -6.87
N ILE A 143 1.94 -0.45 -5.83
CA ILE A 143 2.57 0.88 -5.85
C ILE A 143 3.84 0.76 -5.01
N SER A 144 4.98 0.99 -5.62
CA SER A 144 6.29 0.83 -4.97
C SER A 144 7.21 1.98 -5.32
N GLU A 145 8.08 2.34 -4.38
CA GLU A 145 9.24 3.14 -4.72
C GLU A 145 10.15 2.41 -5.70
N CYS A 146 10.92 3.16 -6.48
CA CYS A 146 12.04 2.68 -7.28
C CYS A 146 13.02 3.86 -7.44
N THR A 147 13.70 4.21 -6.33
CA THR A 147 14.48 5.46 -6.27
C THR A 147 15.68 5.44 -7.22
N PHE A 148 16.35 4.30 -7.36
CA PHE A 148 17.56 4.17 -8.16
C PHE A 148 17.38 3.22 -9.33
N ILE A 149 17.85 3.66 -10.52
CA ILE A 149 17.63 2.89 -11.75
C ILE A 149 18.93 2.57 -12.52
N LEU A 150 20.01 3.33 -12.30
CA LEU A 150 21.26 3.13 -13.02
C LEU A 150 22.20 2.17 -12.26
N PRO A 151 22.98 1.35 -12.95
CA PRO A 151 23.90 0.38 -12.35
C PRO A 151 24.88 0.98 -11.33
N GLU A 152 25.36 2.17 -11.57
CA GLU A 152 26.29 2.91 -10.70
C GLU A 152 25.65 3.34 -9.38
N ASP A 153 24.33 3.43 -9.30
CA ASP A 153 23.62 3.84 -8.08
C ASP A 153 23.27 2.67 -7.15
N ARG A 154 23.63 1.40 -7.49
CA ARG A 154 23.36 0.23 -6.65
C ARG A 154 23.88 0.38 -5.21
N LYS A 155 25.15 0.82 -5.08
CA LYS A 155 25.73 1.05 -3.77
C LYS A 155 24.95 2.10 -3.00
N LYS A 156 24.55 3.16 -3.65
CA LYS A 156 23.79 4.24 -3.05
C LYS A 156 22.39 3.78 -2.61
N ALA A 157 21.72 2.93 -3.39
CA ALA A 157 20.46 2.33 -3.01
C ALA A 157 20.59 1.60 -1.65
N VAL A 158 21.64 0.81 -1.49
CA VAL A 158 21.95 0.11 -0.23
C VAL A 158 22.26 1.11 0.89
N ASP A 159 23.15 2.07 0.65
CA ASP A 159 23.60 3.04 1.67
C ASP A 159 22.49 3.96 2.16
N THR A 160 21.48 4.22 1.31
CA THR A 160 20.34 5.09 1.64
C THR A 160 19.07 4.31 1.99
N MET A 161 19.12 2.97 1.92
CA MET A 161 18.02 2.06 2.22
C MET A 161 16.78 2.28 1.34
N HIS A 162 17.02 2.43 0.03
CA HIS A 162 15.99 2.52 -1.01
C HIS A 162 16.09 1.39 -2.02
N LEU A 163 15.02 1.18 -2.79
CA LEU A 163 15.01 0.18 -3.85
C LEU A 163 15.82 0.61 -5.08
N HIS A 164 16.48 -0.36 -5.67
CA HIS A 164 17.06 -0.30 -6.99
C HIS A 164 16.18 -1.04 -8.00
N LEU A 165 16.18 -0.61 -9.27
CA LEU A 165 15.41 -1.22 -10.35
C LEU A 165 15.62 -2.74 -10.47
N ASP A 166 16.79 -3.25 -10.15
CA ASP A 166 17.09 -4.69 -10.19
C ASP A 166 16.14 -5.49 -9.29
N GLN A 167 15.75 -4.95 -8.13
CA GLN A 167 14.84 -5.61 -7.21
C GLN A 167 13.41 -5.64 -7.78
N ILE A 168 12.99 -4.60 -8.51
CA ILE A 168 11.71 -4.60 -9.22
C ILE A 168 11.73 -5.66 -10.33
N VAL A 169 12.83 -5.74 -11.11
CA VAL A 169 13.00 -6.77 -12.15
C VAL A 169 12.90 -8.18 -11.55
N GLU A 170 13.51 -8.40 -10.38
CA GLU A 170 13.50 -9.70 -9.72
C GLU A 170 12.11 -10.14 -9.26
N ILE A 171 11.26 -9.21 -8.81
CA ILE A 171 9.93 -9.56 -8.31
C ILE A 171 8.87 -9.65 -9.40
N MET A 172 9.08 -9.03 -10.57
CA MET A 172 8.07 -8.99 -11.65
C MET A 172 7.49 -10.37 -12.01
N PRO A 173 8.30 -11.44 -12.14
CA PRO A 173 7.78 -12.78 -12.41
C PRO A 173 6.98 -13.40 -11.26
N LYS A 174 7.16 -12.89 -10.03
CA LYS A 174 6.58 -13.43 -8.81
C LYS A 174 5.22 -12.79 -8.47
N ILE A 175 4.88 -11.66 -9.09
CA ILE A 175 3.67 -10.89 -8.78
C ILE A 175 2.64 -10.99 -9.91
N LYS A 176 1.37 -11.04 -9.53
CA LYS A 176 0.21 -11.06 -10.45
C LYS A 176 -0.40 -9.67 -10.70
N SER A 177 0.28 -8.61 -10.25
CA SER A 177 -0.20 -7.25 -10.42
C SER A 177 -0.37 -6.88 -11.88
N ARG A 178 -1.55 -6.42 -12.25
CA ARG A 178 -1.84 -5.88 -13.59
C ARG A 178 -1.31 -4.46 -13.76
N ASN A 179 -1.17 -3.73 -12.63
CA ASN A 179 -0.60 -2.40 -12.57
C ASN A 179 0.53 -2.40 -11.55
N VAL A 180 1.73 -2.08 -11.99
CA VAL A 180 2.91 -1.84 -11.15
C VAL A 180 3.26 -0.37 -11.30
N VAL A 181 2.92 0.42 -10.29
CA VAL A 181 3.16 1.87 -10.29
C VAL A 181 4.47 2.14 -9.58
N LEU A 182 5.45 2.62 -10.32
CA LEU A 182 6.75 3.00 -9.77
C LEU A 182 6.75 4.48 -9.43
N THR A 183 7.07 4.77 -8.17
CA THR A 183 7.08 6.12 -7.59
C THR A 183 8.45 6.46 -7.01
N HIS A 184 8.61 7.65 -6.44
CA HIS A 184 9.82 8.07 -5.73
C HIS A 184 11.09 7.97 -6.57
N LEU A 185 10.96 8.10 -7.90
CA LEU A 185 12.08 8.10 -8.83
C LEU A 185 13.00 9.30 -8.55
N SER A 186 14.31 9.05 -8.47
CA SER A 186 15.25 10.11 -8.13
C SER A 186 15.25 11.23 -9.17
N ARG A 187 15.14 12.48 -8.72
CA ARG A 187 15.20 13.70 -9.57
C ARG A 187 16.56 13.94 -10.24
N ARG A 188 17.54 13.06 -10.04
CA ARG A 188 18.83 13.10 -10.75
C ARG A 188 18.70 12.66 -12.19
N TYR A 189 17.67 11.87 -12.49
CA TYR A 189 17.41 11.36 -13.82
C TYR A 189 16.37 12.24 -14.50
N ASP A 190 16.60 12.59 -15.75
CA ASP A 190 15.56 13.17 -16.58
C ASP A 190 14.51 12.12 -16.99
N THR A 191 13.36 12.60 -17.44
CA THR A 191 12.22 11.73 -17.81
C THR A 191 12.58 10.74 -18.93
N ALA A 192 13.40 11.14 -19.89
CA ALA A 192 13.79 10.25 -21.01
C ALA A 192 14.68 9.12 -20.50
N THR A 193 15.67 9.43 -19.67
CA THR A 193 16.53 8.44 -19.00
C THR A 193 15.71 7.46 -18.18
N ILE A 194 14.76 7.96 -17.39
CA ILE A 194 13.87 7.10 -16.58
C ILE A 194 13.12 6.12 -17.48
N GLN A 195 12.43 6.62 -18.49
CA GLN A 195 11.62 5.79 -19.38
C GLN A 195 12.47 4.76 -20.13
N GLN A 196 13.56 5.21 -20.74
CA GLN A 196 14.44 4.33 -21.52
C GLN A 196 15.05 3.24 -20.63
N THR A 197 15.60 3.60 -19.47
CA THR A 197 16.25 2.66 -18.56
C THR A 197 15.26 1.64 -18.02
N ILE A 198 14.12 2.10 -17.51
CA ILE A 198 13.14 1.18 -16.92
C ILE A 198 12.59 0.25 -17.98
N PHE A 199 12.06 0.77 -19.10
CA PHE A 199 11.42 -0.08 -20.08
C PHE A 199 12.39 -1.03 -20.80
N SER A 200 13.67 -0.68 -20.95
CA SER A 200 14.68 -1.59 -21.53
C SER A 200 14.92 -2.85 -20.69
N ARG A 201 14.54 -2.85 -19.39
CA ARG A 201 14.78 -3.95 -18.46
C ARG A 201 13.65 -4.98 -18.42
N PHE A 202 12.52 -4.70 -19.06
CA PHE A 202 11.33 -5.55 -18.99
C PHE A 202 10.88 -6.05 -20.35
N SER A 203 10.24 -7.23 -20.36
CA SER A 203 9.56 -7.76 -21.52
C SER A 203 8.43 -6.81 -21.97
N ARG A 204 8.00 -6.90 -23.24
CA ARG A 204 6.89 -6.07 -23.74
C ARG A 204 5.61 -6.24 -22.91
N SER A 205 5.29 -7.46 -22.49
CA SER A 205 4.13 -7.74 -21.64
C SER A 205 4.24 -7.10 -20.24
N ASP A 206 5.45 -7.06 -19.68
CA ASP A 206 5.66 -6.41 -18.39
C ASP A 206 5.63 -4.88 -18.50
N GLN A 207 6.14 -4.32 -19.61
CA GLN A 207 6.07 -2.88 -19.88
C GLN A 207 4.61 -2.37 -19.87
N GLU A 208 3.65 -3.14 -20.38
CA GLU A 208 2.23 -2.79 -20.37
C GLU A 208 1.65 -2.68 -18.95
N ARG A 209 2.22 -3.41 -18.00
CA ARG A 209 1.84 -3.40 -16.58
C ARG A 209 2.47 -2.25 -15.81
N ILE A 210 3.58 -1.68 -16.26
CA ILE A 210 4.34 -0.65 -15.55
C ILE A 210 3.77 0.72 -15.84
N LYS A 211 3.56 1.49 -14.78
CA LYS A 211 3.18 2.90 -14.81
C LYS A 211 4.22 3.70 -14.03
N LEU A 212 4.67 4.81 -14.57
CA LEU A 212 5.64 5.68 -13.91
C LEU A 212 4.92 6.92 -13.37
N LEU A 213 5.10 7.20 -12.09
CA LEU A 213 4.68 8.44 -11.46
C LEU A 213 5.92 9.33 -11.30
N ILE A 214 6.15 10.18 -12.30
CA ILE A 214 7.32 11.08 -12.43
C ILE A 214 6.96 12.46 -11.93
#